data_f540e4d96a11ea150a48d6a17f8f5ecd
#
_entry.id   f540e4d96a11ea150a48d6a17f8f5ecd
#
_cell.length_a   1.000
_cell.length_b   1.000
_cell.length_c   1.000
_cell.angle_alpha   90.00
_cell.angle_beta   90.00
_cell.angle_gamma   90.00
#
_symmetry.space_group_name_H-M   'P 1'
#
loop_
_entity.id
_entity.type
_entity.pdbx_description
1 polymer ?
#
loop_
_entity_poly.entity_id
_entity_poly.type
_entity_poly.pdbx_seq_one_letter_code
_entity_poly.pdbx_strand_id
1 'polypeptide(L)'
;MLFHMDAVQALPHIPIDVKDINCDMLSASGHKFGSMKGVGFLYIKEGTKISPLIHGGKQEFGLRGGTENTLGILSMAAALEDTVQHMTERNAYVKKLRDKMLDQLLQIEGAHLNGSLDNRVVSNINIRFDRVSGARLVTLCDLYDICISSGSACNEGIATPSHVLKAIGLSDAEALSS
;
A
#
# COMPACT_ATOMS: atom_id res chain seq x y z
N MET A 1 -9.56 -24.15 5.14
CA MET A 1 -8.85 -22.95 5.67
C MET A 1 -9.27 -21.78 4.80
N LEU A 2 -9.64 -20.63 5.37
CA LEU A 2 -10.00 -19.44 4.60
C LEU A 2 -8.74 -18.64 4.29
N PHE A 3 -8.70 -18.09 3.06
CA PHE A 3 -7.62 -17.22 2.60
C PHE A 3 -8.19 -15.80 2.33
N HIS A 4 -7.79 -14.84 3.14
CA HIS A 4 -8.08 -13.43 2.96
C HIS A 4 -6.81 -12.68 2.54
N MET A 5 -6.92 -11.84 1.52
CA MET A 5 -5.84 -10.99 1.05
C MET A 5 -6.17 -9.51 1.30
N ASP A 6 -5.29 -8.79 1.98
CA ASP A 6 -5.27 -7.34 1.97
C ASP A 6 -4.59 -6.85 0.68
N ALA A 7 -5.39 -6.33 -0.24
CA ALA A 7 -4.91 -5.82 -1.53
C ALA A 7 -4.88 -4.29 -1.59
N VAL A 8 -4.94 -3.60 -0.44
CA VAL A 8 -5.00 -2.13 -0.37
C VAL A 8 -3.87 -1.46 -1.13
N GLN A 9 -2.64 -2.00 -1.05
CA GLN A 9 -1.49 -1.46 -1.76
C GLN A 9 -1.22 -2.17 -3.10
N ALA A 10 -1.77 -3.36 -3.32
CA ALA A 10 -1.55 -4.13 -4.54
C ALA A 10 -2.44 -3.65 -5.69
N LEU A 11 -3.71 -3.42 -5.41
CA LEU A 11 -4.75 -3.14 -6.41
C LEU A 11 -4.43 -1.98 -7.35
N PRO A 12 -3.84 -0.84 -6.94
CA PRO A 12 -3.50 0.23 -7.88
C PRO A 12 -2.29 -0.09 -8.78
N HIS A 13 -1.53 -1.15 -8.51
CA HIS A 13 -0.26 -1.42 -9.19
C HIS A 13 -0.17 -2.78 -9.87
N ILE A 14 -0.98 -3.75 -9.45
CA ILE A 14 -0.88 -5.14 -9.90
C ILE A 14 -2.26 -5.59 -10.40
N PRO A 15 -2.34 -6.20 -11.60
CA PRO A 15 -3.58 -6.85 -12.05
C PRO A 15 -3.97 -7.94 -11.05
N ILE A 16 -5.22 -7.92 -10.60
CA ILE A 16 -5.74 -8.87 -9.64
C ILE A 16 -6.87 -9.66 -10.30
N ASP A 17 -6.69 -10.98 -10.42
CA ASP A 17 -7.75 -11.92 -10.72
C ASP A 17 -8.00 -12.80 -9.50
N VAL A 18 -9.14 -12.59 -8.84
CA VAL A 18 -9.51 -13.31 -7.62
C VAL A 18 -9.75 -14.81 -7.87
N LYS A 19 -10.01 -15.21 -9.11
CA LYS A 19 -10.18 -16.61 -9.49
C LYS A 19 -8.84 -17.31 -9.62
N ASP A 20 -7.87 -16.67 -10.28
CA ASP A 20 -6.50 -17.18 -10.40
C ASP A 20 -5.82 -17.30 -9.04
N ILE A 21 -5.95 -16.28 -8.21
CA ILE A 21 -5.41 -16.28 -6.84
C ILE A 21 -6.15 -17.29 -5.95
N ASN A 22 -7.40 -17.61 -6.31
CA ASN A 22 -8.28 -18.49 -5.54
C ASN A 22 -8.44 -18.05 -4.07
N CYS A 23 -8.55 -16.74 -3.83
CA CYS A 23 -8.80 -16.22 -2.49
C CYS A 23 -10.30 -16.28 -2.14
N ASP A 24 -10.57 -16.47 -0.84
CA ASP A 24 -11.95 -16.47 -0.33
C ASP A 24 -12.44 -15.04 -0.06
N MET A 25 -11.52 -14.14 0.29
CA MET A 25 -11.82 -12.74 0.54
C MET A 25 -10.67 -11.83 0.10
N LEU A 26 -11.00 -10.60 -0.31
CA LEU A 26 -10.03 -9.57 -0.64
C LEU A 26 -10.54 -8.21 -0.18
N SER A 27 -9.71 -7.45 0.52
CA SER A 27 -10.03 -6.07 0.92
C SER A 27 -9.23 -5.04 0.15
N ALA A 28 -9.89 -3.91 -0.16
CA ALA A 28 -9.26 -2.75 -0.79
C ALA A 28 -9.82 -1.45 -0.22
N SER A 29 -9.06 -0.35 -0.38
CA SER A 29 -9.44 0.98 0.10
C SER A 29 -9.38 1.99 -1.03
N GLY A 30 -10.51 2.67 -1.27
CA GLY A 30 -10.70 3.55 -2.43
C GLY A 30 -9.68 4.67 -2.55
N HIS A 31 -9.28 5.30 -1.44
CA HIS A 31 -8.31 6.41 -1.47
C HIS A 31 -6.91 6.00 -1.96
N LYS A 32 -6.59 4.71 -2.02
CA LYS A 32 -5.30 4.22 -2.54
C LYS A 32 -5.23 4.19 -4.07
N PHE A 33 -6.38 4.28 -4.74
CA PHE A 33 -6.47 4.34 -6.19
C PHE A 33 -7.27 5.55 -6.71
N GLY A 34 -7.31 6.64 -5.93
CA GLY A 34 -7.83 7.93 -6.38
C GLY A 34 -9.30 8.20 -6.07
N SER A 35 -9.98 7.34 -5.31
CA SER A 35 -11.34 7.58 -4.83
C SER A 35 -11.37 8.47 -3.58
N MET A 36 -12.56 8.84 -3.16
CA MET A 36 -12.80 9.53 -1.89
C MET A 36 -12.30 8.70 -0.70
N LYS A 37 -11.90 9.38 0.40
CA LYS A 37 -11.61 8.73 1.68
C LYS A 37 -12.88 8.18 2.31
N GLY A 38 -12.72 7.18 3.18
CA GLY A 38 -13.84 6.62 3.96
C GLY A 38 -14.68 5.57 3.21
N VAL A 39 -14.22 5.10 2.04
CA VAL A 39 -14.86 4.03 1.27
C VAL A 39 -13.85 2.98 0.88
N GLY A 40 -14.27 1.73 0.90
CA GLY A 40 -13.51 0.56 0.48
C GLY A 40 -14.45 -0.59 0.20
N PHE A 41 -13.94 -1.71 -0.27
CA PHE A 41 -14.73 -2.90 -0.50
C PHE A 41 -14.09 -4.16 0.06
N LEU A 42 -14.92 -5.14 0.33
CA LEU A 42 -14.54 -6.51 0.62
C LEU A 42 -15.14 -7.41 -0.46
N TYR A 43 -14.28 -8.03 -1.27
CA TYR A 43 -14.70 -9.15 -2.11
C TYR A 43 -14.88 -10.39 -1.23
N ILE A 44 -15.95 -11.12 -1.46
CA ILE A 44 -16.25 -12.38 -0.78
C ILE A 44 -16.61 -13.40 -1.85
N LYS A 45 -15.86 -14.48 -1.91
CA LYS A 45 -16.12 -15.60 -2.82
C LYS A 45 -17.47 -16.23 -2.46
N GLU A 46 -18.28 -16.54 -3.46
CA GLU A 46 -19.57 -17.19 -3.26
C GLU A 46 -19.43 -18.46 -2.42
N GLY A 47 -20.32 -18.63 -1.43
CA GLY A 47 -20.28 -19.74 -0.49
C GLY A 47 -19.38 -19.53 0.74
N THR A 48 -18.56 -18.47 0.78
CA THR A 48 -17.76 -18.12 1.95
C THR A 48 -18.68 -17.58 3.05
N LYS A 49 -18.65 -18.23 4.22
CA LYS A 49 -19.46 -17.82 5.37
C LYS A 49 -18.69 -16.81 6.23
N ILE A 50 -19.26 -15.62 6.36
CA ILE A 50 -18.78 -14.58 7.29
C ILE A 50 -19.95 -14.07 8.12
N SER A 51 -19.63 -13.54 9.30
CA SER A 51 -20.60 -12.86 10.17
C SER A 51 -20.45 -11.34 10.03
N PRO A 52 -21.55 -10.57 10.05
CA PRO A 52 -21.49 -9.12 10.03
C PRO A 52 -20.77 -8.61 11.28
N LEU A 53 -19.87 -7.65 11.12
CA LEU A 53 -19.25 -6.92 12.23
C LEU A 53 -20.15 -5.77 12.69
N ILE A 54 -20.80 -5.07 11.72
CA ILE A 54 -21.72 -3.98 12.00
C ILE A 54 -23.14 -4.48 11.78
N HIS A 55 -23.84 -4.73 12.88
CA HIS A 55 -25.22 -5.19 12.89
C HIS A 55 -26.20 -4.05 12.58
N GLY A 56 -27.35 -4.36 11.98
CA GLY A 56 -28.40 -3.39 11.67
C GLY A 56 -29.38 -3.92 10.62
N GLY A 57 -29.68 -3.11 9.63
CA GLY A 57 -30.55 -3.49 8.51
C GLY A 57 -29.93 -4.54 7.58
N LYS A 58 -30.62 -4.81 6.47
CA LYS A 58 -30.22 -5.84 5.50
C LYS A 58 -29.31 -5.31 4.38
N GLN A 59 -28.72 -4.13 4.58
CA GLN A 59 -27.79 -3.55 3.61
C GLN A 59 -26.59 -4.46 3.38
N GLU A 60 -25.95 -4.32 2.21
CA GLU A 60 -24.80 -5.16 1.83
C GLU A 60 -25.07 -6.67 2.04
N PHE A 61 -26.24 -7.14 1.59
CA PHE A 61 -26.69 -8.54 1.76
C PHE A 61 -26.78 -9.00 3.23
N GLY A 62 -27.02 -8.06 4.17
CA GLY A 62 -27.05 -8.32 5.60
C GLY A 62 -25.67 -8.43 6.26
N LEU A 63 -24.61 -8.15 5.53
CA LEU A 63 -23.21 -8.25 6.04
C LEU A 63 -22.70 -6.94 6.63
N ARG A 64 -23.34 -5.81 6.32
CA ARG A 64 -22.96 -4.51 6.88
C ARG A 64 -24.19 -3.62 6.98
N GLY A 65 -24.70 -3.42 8.19
CA GLY A 65 -25.85 -2.54 8.44
C GLY A 65 -25.51 -1.06 8.24
N GLY A 66 -26.56 -0.24 8.03
CA GLY A 66 -26.46 1.20 7.81
C GLY A 66 -26.62 1.60 6.34
N THR A 67 -27.11 2.82 6.11
CA THR A 67 -27.33 3.37 4.76
C THR A 67 -26.02 3.39 3.97
N GLU A 68 -26.08 2.95 2.71
CA GLU A 68 -24.94 2.88 1.83
C GLU A 68 -24.40 4.28 1.49
N ASN A 69 -23.08 4.44 1.52
CA ASN A 69 -22.40 5.64 1.07
C ASN A 69 -22.35 5.69 -0.46
N THR A 70 -23.48 6.00 -1.08
CA THR A 70 -23.63 5.93 -2.54
C THR A 70 -22.65 6.82 -3.29
N LEU A 71 -22.34 8.01 -2.79
CA LEU A 71 -21.35 8.91 -3.40
C LEU A 71 -19.94 8.31 -3.33
N GLY A 72 -19.56 7.77 -2.18
CA GLY A 72 -18.28 7.07 -2.03
C GLY A 72 -18.18 5.84 -2.94
N ILE A 73 -19.23 5.05 -3.03
CA ILE A 73 -19.29 3.85 -3.88
C ILE A 73 -19.14 4.23 -5.36
N LEU A 74 -19.87 5.23 -5.85
CA LEU A 74 -19.75 5.71 -7.23
C LEU A 74 -18.35 6.29 -7.52
N SER A 75 -17.80 7.09 -6.61
CA SER A 75 -16.43 7.58 -6.72
C SER A 75 -15.42 6.43 -6.80
N MET A 76 -15.62 5.41 -5.98
CA MET A 76 -14.73 4.23 -5.94
C MET A 76 -14.82 3.42 -7.23
N ALA A 77 -16.02 3.21 -7.78
CA ALA A 77 -16.20 2.49 -9.03
C ALA A 77 -15.52 3.21 -10.20
N ALA A 78 -15.73 4.52 -10.33
CA ALA A 78 -15.09 5.33 -11.38
C ALA A 78 -13.57 5.34 -11.26
N ALA A 79 -13.02 5.50 -10.03
CA ALA A 79 -11.60 5.47 -9.79
C ALA A 79 -10.97 4.10 -10.06
N LEU A 80 -11.68 3.01 -9.76
CA LEU A 80 -11.21 1.66 -10.04
C LEU A 80 -11.17 1.38 -11.55
N GLU A 81 -12.20 1.77 -12.28
CA GLU A 81 -12.26 1.64 -13.74
C GLU A 81 -11.08 2.38 -14.40
N ASP A 82 -10.87 3.65 -14.05
CA ASP A 82 -9.76 4.46 -14.54
C ASP A 82 -8.38 3.85 -14.18
N THR A 83 -8.26 3.34 -12.96
CA THR A 83 -7.02 2.66 -12.51
C THR A 83 -6.72 1.43 -13.35
N VAL A 84 -7.69 0.58 -13.60
CA VAL A 84 -7.51 -0.65 -14.38
C VAL A 84 -7.18 -0.33 -15.83
N GLN A 85 -7.89 0.64 -16.44
CA GLN A 85 -7.67 1.03 -17.83
C GLN A 85 -6.27 1.59 -18.08
N HIS A 86 -5.74 2.38 -17.15
CA HIS A 86 -4.46 3.08 -17.32
C HIS A 86 -3.30 2.46 -16.50
N MET A 87 -3.50 1.32 -15.85
CA MET A 87 -2.52 0.70 -14.96
C MET A 87 -1.16 0.47 -15.64
N THR A 88 -1.17 -0.09 -16.84
CA THR A 88 0.07 -0.43 -17.57
C THR A 88 0.89 0.82 -17.89
N GLU A 89 0.23 1.86 -18.42
CA GLU A 89 0.87 3.13 -18.77
C GLU A 89 1.42 3.84 -17.53
N ARG A 90 0.60 3.95 -16.48
CA ARG A 90 0.99 4.58 -15.20
C ARG A 90 2.15 3.84 -14.56
N ASN A 91 2.09 2.52 -14.53
CA ASN A 91 3.18 1.70 -13.99
C ASN A 91 4.48 1.87 -14.77
N ALA A 92 4.43 1.93 -16.10
CA ALA A 92 5.61 2.16 -16.93
C ALA A 92 6.24 3.54 -16.64
N TYR A 93 5.43 4.59 -16.51
CA TYR A 93 5.87 5.91 -16.14
C TYR A 93 6.51 5.97 -14.75
N VAL A 94 5.81 5.44 -13.74
CA VAL A 94 6.29 5.43 -12.35
C VAL A 94 7.56 4.58 -12.21
N LYS A 95 7.62 3.43 -12.90
CA LYS A 95 8.82 2.59 -12.93
C LYS A 95 10.04 3.35 -13.46
N LYS A 96 9.88 4.11 -14.53
CA LYS A 96 10.98 4.93 -15.11
C LYS A 96 11.49 5.97 -14.09
N LEU A 97 10.58 6.63 -13.36
CA LEU A 97 10.96 7.60 -12.31
C LEU A 97 11.66 6.92 -11.15
N ARG A 98 11.10 5.79 -10.67
CA ARG A 98 11.69 4.97 -9.60
C ARG A 98 13.11 4.51 -9.95
N ASP A 99 13.28 3.94 -11.12
CA ASP A 99 14.57 3.38 -11.54
C ASP A 99 15.63 4.50 -11.62
N LYS A 100 15.28 5.65 -12.22
CA LYS A 100 16.16 6.83 -12.26
C LYS A 100 16.54 7.32 -10.86
N MET A 101 15.58 7.40 -9.94
CA MET A 101 15.83 7.84 -8.56
C MET A 101 16.69 6.83 -7.82
N LEU A 102 16.42 5.54 -7.97
CA LEU A 102 17.15 4.47 -7.32
C LEU A 102 18.60 4.42 -7.78
N ASP A 103 18.86 4.54 -9.10
CA ASP A 103 20.21 4.60 -9.65
C ASP A 103 21.03 5.74 -9.03
N GLN A 104 20.42 6.90 -8.82
CA GLN A 104 21.10 8.05 -8.22
C GLN A 104 21.31 7.88 -6.71
N LEU A 105 20.29 7.37 -5.98
CA LEU A 105 20.40 7.15 -4.54
C LEU A 105 21.46 6.12 -4.18
N LEU A 106 21.62 5.06 -4.98
CA LEU A 106 22.62 4.02 -4.75
C LEU A 106 24.06 4.46 -5.08
N GLN A 107 24.27 5.65 -5.70
CA GLN A 107 25.60 6.26 -5.83
C GLN A 107 26.06 6.94 -4.52
N ILE A 108 25.15 7.18 -3.60
CA ILE A 108 25.47 7.78 -2.30
C ILE A 108 26.17 6.72 -1.44
N GLU A 109 27.36 7.04 -0.94
CA GLU A 109 28.10 6.14 -0.04
C GLU A 109 27.26 5.83 1.22
N GLY A 110 27.14 4.56 1.56
CA GLY A 110 26.34 4.10 2.67
C GLY A 110 24.84 4.02 2.42
N ALA A 111 24.39 4.19 1.16
CA ALA A 111 23.01 3.95 0.78
C ALA A 111 22.81 2.48 0.39
N HIS A 112 21.76 1.84 0.94
CA HIS A 112 21.45 0.44 0.69
C HIS A 112 19.95 0.27 0.40
N LEU A 113 19.63 -0.46 -0.68
CA LEU A 113 18.25 -0.84 -0.97
C LEU A 113 17.79 -1.94 0.00
N ASN A 114 16.63 -1.74 0.61
CA ASN A 114 16.00 -2.76 1.44
C ASN A 114 15.05 -3.62 0.60
N GLY A 115 15.17 -4.95 0.76
CA GLY A 115 14.38 -5.93 0.01
C GLY A 115 14.84 -6.15 -1.44
N SER A 116 14.07 -6.95 -2.20
CA SER A 116 14.39 -7.26 -3.60
C SER A 116 13.99 -6.14 -4.54
N LEU A 117 14.75 -5.94 -5.60
CA LEU A 117 14.40 -5.04 -6.71
C LEU A 117 13.37 -5.68 -7.66
N ASP A 118 13.48 -6.99 -7.89
CA ASP A 118 12.70 -7.70 -8.92
C ASP A 118 11.24 -7.91 -8.50
N ASN A 119 10.99 -8.21 -7.22
CA ASN A 119 9.66 -8.48 -6.67
C ASN A 119 9.14 -7.31 -5.84
N ARG A 120 8.96 -6.16 -6.50
CA ARG A 120 8.56 -4.90 -5.84
C ARG A 120 7.51 -4.18 -6.68
N VAL A 121 6.51 -3.60 -6.01
CA VAL A 121 5.60 -2.67 -6.69
C VAL A 121 6.38 -1.47 -7.22
N VAL A 122 5.96 -0.99 -8.38
CA VAL A 122 6.72 0.04 -9.14
C VAL A 122 6.89 1.36 -8.39
N SER A 123 6.01 1.69 -7.48
CA SER A 123 6.00 2.94 -6.72
C SER A 123 6.83 2.91 -5.43
N ASN A 124 7.40 1.76 -5.07
CA ASN A 124 8.11 1.63 -3.79
C ASN A 124 9.62 1.78 -3.94
N ILE A 125 10.20 2.70 -3.17
CA ILE A 125 11.63 2.80 -2.87
C ILE A 125 11.77 2.80 -1.36
N ASN A 126 12.55 1.87 -0.81
CA ASN A 126 12.91 1.87 0.60
C ASN A 126 14.43 1.71 0.70
N ILE A 127 15.09 2.75 1.22
CA ILE A 127 16.55 2.86 1.32
C ILE A 127 16.91 3.14 2.76
N ARG A 128 17.94 2.46 3.27
CA ARG A 128 18.61 2.83 4.50
C ARG A 128 19.91 3.56 4.19
N PHE A 129 20.29 4.46 5.07
CA PHE A 129 21.55 5.19 5.01
C PHE A 129 22.37 4.91 6.27
N ASP A 130 23.64 4.57 6.10
CA ASP A 130 24.53 4.36 7.23
C ASP A 130 24.66 5.65 8.06
N ARG A 131 24.65 5.51 9.39
CA ARG A 131 24.89 6.60 10.35
C ARG A 131 23.84 7.73 10.37
N VAL A 132 22.72 7.56 9.68
CA VAL A 132 21.63 8.54 9.68
C VAL A 132 20.34 7.84 10.10
N SER A 133 19.60 8.40 11.06
CA SER A 133 18.27 7.88 11.37
C SER A 133 17.24 8.36 10.34
N GLY A 134 16.29 7.50 9.99
CA GLY A 134 15.21 7.83 9.06
C GLY A 134 14.41 9.07 9.52
N ALA A 135 14.09 9.16 10.82
CA ALA A 135 13.40 10.33 11.37
C ALA A 135 14.15 11.65 11.16
N ARG A 136 15.48 11.64 11.34
CA ARG A 136 16.30 12.82 11.07
C ARG A 136 16.33 13.15 9.58
N LEU A 137 16.38 12.14 8.74
CA LEU A 137 16.37 12.34 7.28
C LEU A 137 15.06 12.96 6.82
N VAL A 138 13.89 12.51 7.35
CA VAL A 138 12.59 13.11 7.10
C VAL A 138 12.61 14.60 7.42
N THR A 139 13.06 14.97 8.63
CA THR A 139 13.15 16.38 9.05
C THR A 139 14.07 17.22 8.15
N LEU A 140 15.21 16.65 7.73
CA LEU A 140 16.14 17.37 6.84
C LEU A 140 15.56 17.54 5.42
N CYS A 141 14.91 16.52 4.87
CA CYS A 141 14.28 16.57 3.56
C CYS A 141 13.12 17.58 3.53
N ASP A 142 12.35 17.68 4.62
CA ASP A 142 11.24 18.63 4.75
C ASP A 142 11.72 20.10 4.62
N LEU A 143 12.93 20.42 5.07
CA LEU A 143 13.54 21.75 4.89
C LEU A 143 13.79 22.11 3.41
N TYR A 144 13.77 21.13 2.52
CA TYR A 144 13.96 21.29 1.08
C TYR A 144 12.72 20.94 0.27
N ASP A 145 11.53 20.93 0.91
CA ASP A 145 10.25 20.57 0.28
C ASP A 145 10.24 19.16 -0.34
N ILE A 146 11.05 18.23 0.21
CA ILE A 146 11.12 16.83 -0.23
C ILE A 146 10.34 15.96 0.74
N CYS A 147 9.21 15.43 0.28
CA CYS A 147 8.34 14.57 1.06
C CYS A 147 8.85 13.12 1.04
N ILE A 148 9.27 12.63 2.20
CA ILE A 148 9.61 11.23 2.45
C ILE A 148 8.99 10.78 3.76
N SER A 149 8.98 9.48 4.02
CA SER A 149 8.60 8.92 5.32
C SER A 149 9.63 7.93 5.80
N SER A 150 9.83 7.81 7.11
CA SER A 150 10.61 6.73 7.70
C SER A 150 9.68 5.60 8.15
N GLY A 151 10.02 4.35 7.82
CA GLY A 151 9.17 3.21 8.11
C GLY A 151 7.82 3.26 7.40
N SER A 152 6.72 3.03 8.13
CA SER A 152 5.35 3.16 7.58
C SER A 152 4.84 4.58 7.83
N ALA A 153 4.38 5.26 6.79
CA ALA A 153 3.79 6.59 6.89
C ALA A 153 2.58 6.66 7.84
N CYS A 154 1.88 5.55 8.05
CA CYS A 154 0.75 5.46 8.99
C CYS A 154 1.18 5.43 10.46
N ASN A 155 2.44 5.12 10.74
CA ASN A 155 3.03 5.04 12.09
C ASN A 155 3.99 6.21 12.36
N GLU A 156 3.89 7.29 11.62
CA GLU A 156 4.74 8.46 11.76
C GLU A 156 4.66 9.03 13.18
N GLY A 157 5.83 9.36 13.74
CA GLY A 157 5.96 9.86 15.14
C GLY A 157 6.30 8.80 16.18
N ILE A 158 6.27 7.51 15.85
CA ILE A 158 6.69 6.43 16.76
C ILE A 158 8.04 5.89 16.26
N ALA A 159 9.12 6.18 16.99
CA ALA A 159 10.48 5.71 16.69
C ALA A 159 10.64 4.21 17.00
N THR A 160 9.82 3.36 16.37
CA THR A 160 9.93 1.90 16.51
C THR A 160 10.40 1.28 15.20
N PRO A 161 11.31 0.29 15.25
CA PRO A 161 11.75 -0.42 14.06
C PRO A 161 10.58 -1.07 13.34
N SER A 162 10.51 -0.92 12.01
CA SER A 162 9.47 -1.55 11.20
C SER A 162 9.52 -3.08 11.34
N HIS A 163 8.42 -3.68 11.76
CA HIS A 163 8.32 -5.14 11.84
C HIS A 163 8.48 -5.82 10.47
N VAL A 164 8.10 -5.12 9.38
CA VAL A 164 8.28 -5.62 8.01
C VAL A 164 9.75 -5.67 7.65
N LEU A 165 10.52 -4.60 7.92
CA LEU A 165 11.96 -4.57 7.66
C LEU A 165 12.70 -5.62 8.49
N LYS A 166 12.31 -5.81 9.74
CA LYS A 166 12.85 -6.88 10.60
C LYS A 166 12.53 -8.27 10.02
N ALA A 167 11.32 -8.48 9.52
CA ALA A 167 10.92 -9.76 8.93
C ALA A 167 11.70 -10.12 7.66
N ILE A 168 12.22 -9.13 6.93
CA ILE A 168 13.10 -9.35 5.78
C ILE A 168 14.60 -9.36 6.16
N GLY A 169 14.93 -9.37 7.45
CA GLY A 169 16.27 -9.64 7.95
C GLY A 169 17.06 -8.41 8.41
N LEU A 170 16.49 -7.22 8.45
CA LEU A 170 17.18 -6.04 8.97
C LEU A 170 17.24 -6.06 10.51
N SER A 171 18.34 -5.59 11.06
CA SER A 171 18.47 -5.29 12.49
C SER A 171 17.62 -4.07 12.88
N ASP A 172 17.41 -3.86 14.18
CA ASP A 172 16.65 -2.69 14.67
C ASP A 172 17.31 -1.37 14.25
N ALA A 173 18.63 -1.29 14.26
CA ALA A 173 19.38 -0.12 13.84
C ALA A 173 19.21 0.18 12.34
N GLU A 174 19.29 -0.84 11.49
CA GLU A 174 19.07 -0.72 10.04
C GLU A 174 17.61 -0.34 9.72
N ALA A 175 16.64 -0.91 10.43
CA ALA A 175 15.24 -0.56 10.25
C ALA A 175 14.91 0.88 10.67
N LEU A 176 15.61 1.43 11.67
CA LEU A 176 15.49 2.82 12.12
C LEU A 176 16.23 3.81 11.20
N SER A 177 17.15 3.36 10.38
CA SER A 177 17.86 4.17 9.39
C SER A 177 17.21 4.15 7.99
N SER A 178 16.00 3.57 7.90
CA SER A 178 15.27 3.34 6.66
C SER A 178 14.08 4.28 6.50
#